data_169ea0b9c7693820ae97beaf95625b6c
#
_entry.id   169ea0b9c7693820ae97beaf95625b6c
#
_cell.length_a   1.000
_cell.length_b   1.000
_cell.length_c   1.000
_cell.angle_alpha   90.00
_cell.angle_beta   90.00
_cell.angle_gamma   90.00
#
_symmetry.space_group_name_H-M   'P 1'
#
loop_
_entity.id
_entity.type
_entity.pdbx_description
1 polymer ?
#
loop_
_entity_poly.entity_id
_entity_poly.type
_entity_poly.pdbx_seq_one_letter_code
_entity_poly.pdbx_strand_id
1 'polypeptide(L)'
;MTIILAGVRSLADHLRTIEFNPEVYRPKHCPTCAGCTLWGHGCYTRKADRQDLGAPCLNPVPILRFICPRCRATCSVLPEVIPPRRWYLWTIQQSVLMLLLAGGSYYHASERHDQHPVQQTIRRWWQRLKEQFEIHASILRPSFPCLGRAPFFNEFWKAGLALQPLSTLMTQLHHDGVAVP
;
A
#
# COMPACT_ATOMS: atom_id res chain seq x y z
N MET A 1 2.50 -9.59 11.80
CA MET A 1 3.07 -8.32 11.27
C MET A 1 3.03 -8.34 9.75
N THR A 2 2.97 -7.20 9.08
CA THR A 2 2.92 -7.13 7.60
C THR A 2 4.11 -6.34 7.10
N ILE A 3 4.74 -6.80 6.01
CA ILE A 3 5.83 -6.12 5.31
C ILE A 3 5.32 -5.84 3.88
N ILE A 4 5.68 -4.71 3.30
CA ILE A 4 5.42 -4.41 1.89
C ILE A 4 6.72 -4.62 1.10
N LEU A 5 6.69 -5.48 0.08
CA LEU A 5 7.78 -5.68 -0.85
C LEU A 5 7.69 -4.61 -1.95
N ALA A 6 8.66 -3.71 -1.99
CA ALA A 6 8.76 -2.70 -3.03
C ALA A 6 9.06 -3.31 -4.40
N GLY A 7 8.63 -2.65 -5.46
CA GLY A 7 8.92 -3.03 -6.85
C GLY A 7 7.93 -4.00 -7.49
N VAL A 8 7.07 -4.68 -6.74
CA VAL A 8 6.01 -5.54 -7.29
C VAL A 8 4.73 -4.71 -7.43
N ARG A 9 4.54 -4.10 -8.60
CA ARG A 9 3.56 -3.03 -8.83
C ARG A 9 2.26 -3.47 -9.49
N SER A 10 2.17 -4.74 -9.91
CA SER A 10 0.94 -5.31 -10.46
C SER A 10 0.62 -6.68 -9.85
N LEU A 11 -0.65 -7.10 -9.90
CA LEU A 11 -1.05 -8.44 -9.45
C LEU A 11 -0.48 -9.53 -10.37
N ALA A 12 -0.33 -9.26 -11.66
CA ALA A 12 0.28 -10.17 -12.60
C ALA A 12 1.77 -10.40 -12.28
N ASP A 13 2.52 -9.32 -11.96
CA ASP A 13 3.92 -9.44 -11.54
C ASP A 13 4.03 -10.18 -10.21
N HIS A 14 3.08 -9.95 -9.28
CA HIS A 14 3.02 -10.69 -8.03
C HIS A 14 2.90 -12.19 -8.25
N LEU A 15 1.94 -12.64 -9.05
CA LEU A 15 1.72 -14.05 -9.34
C LEU A 15 2.93 -14.67 -10.04
N ARG A 16 3.48 -13.98 -11.04
CA ARG A 16 4.70 -14.41 -11.74
C ARG A 16 5.89 -14.51 -10.79
N THR A 17 6.07 -13.55 -9.89
CA THR A 17 7.18 -13.56 -8.92
C THR A 17 7.03 -14.74 -7.94
N ILE A 18 5.82 -15.04 -7.48
CA ILE A 18 5.58 -16.21 -6.61
C ILE A 18 5.88 -17.52 -7.35
N GLU A 19 5.51 -17.62 -8.63
CA GLU A 19 5.72 -18.81 -9.44
C GLU A 19 7.19 -19.08 -9.73
N PHE A 20 7.94 -18.05 -10.16
CA PHE A 20 9.30 -18.23 -10.68
C PHE A 20 10.40 -17.87 -9.66
N ASN A 21 10.14 -16.98 -8.70
CA ASN A 21 11.15 -16.56 -7.72
C ASN A 21 10.51 -16.16 -6.37
N PRO A 22 9.88 -17.09 -5.64
CA PRO A 22 9.22 -16.80 -4.38
C PRO A 22 10.17 -16.30 -3.28
N GLU A 23 11.47 -16.60 -3.38
CA GLU A 23 12.48 -16.18 -2.42
C GLU A 23 12.66 -14.65 -2.33
N VAL A 24 12.29 -13.92 -3.37
CA VAL A 24 12.25 -12.43 -3.35
C VAL A 24 11.35 -11.91 -2.22
N TYR A 25 10.31 -12.69 -1.86
CA TYR A 25 9.42 -12.34 -0.74
C TYR A 25 10.00 -12.65 0.64
N ARG A 26 11.11 -13.39 0.75
CA ARG A 26 11.70 -13.71 2.05
C ARG A 26 12.35 -12.48 2.67
N PRO A 27 11.88 -11.99 3.85
CA PRO A 27 12.52 -10.87 4.50
C PRO A 27 13.94 -11.24 4.95
N LYS A 28 14.87 -10.31 4.82
CA LYS A 28 16.27 -10.50 5.27
C LYS A 28 16.36 -10.56 6.80
N HIS A 29 15.49 -9.83 7.48
CA HIS A 29 15.47 -9.74 8.94
C HIS A 29 14.05 -9.89 9.50
N CYS A 30 13.96 -10.48 10.67
CA CYS A 30 12.70 -10.55 11.41
C CYS A 30 12.29 -9.15 11.86
N PRO A 31 11.06 -8.69 11.53
CA PRO A 31 10.61 -7.34 11.90
C PRO A 31 10.38 -7.17 13.41
N THR A 32 10.44 -8.27 14.21
CA THR A 32 10.23 -8.21 15.65
C THR A 32 11.54 -8.26 16.44
N CYS A 33 12.49 -9.11 16.03
CA CYS A 33 13.72 -9.34 16.80
C CYS A 33 15.01 -9.15 15.97
N ALA A 34 14.89 -8.67 14.72
CA ALA A 34 15.98 -8.48 13.78
C ALA A 34 16.81 -9.74 13.44
N GLY A 35 16.37 -10.94 13.85
CA GLY A 35 17.05 -12.21 13.50
C GLY A 35 17.09 -12.40 11.98
N CYS A 36 18.21 -12.93 11.48
CA CYS A 36 18.46 -13.01 10.02
C CYS A 36 17.83 -14.23 9.35
N THR A 37 17.26 -15.17 10.12
CA THR A 37 16.68 -16.39 9.58
C THR A 37 15.17 -16.34 9.68
N LEU A 38 14.48 -16.46 8.54
CA LEU A 38 13.03 -16.66 8.49
C LEU A 38 12.73 -17.89 7.65
N TRP A 39 11.85 -18.74 8.15
CA TRP A 39 11.39 -19.94 7.46
C TRP A 39 10.06 -19.68 6.76
N GLY A 40 9.86 -20.32 5.63
CA GLY A 40 8.54 -20.33 4.98
C GLY A 40 7.49 -20.90 5.93
N HIS A 41 6.34 -20.22 6.02
CA HIS A 41 5.22 -20.62 6.89
C HIS A 41 3.90 -20.71 6.11
N GLY A 42 3.99 -21.22 4.90
CA GLY A 42 2.87 -21.35 3.97
C GLY A 42 2.40 -20.04 3.37
N CYS A 43 1.18 -20.04 2.89
CA CYS A 43 0.52 -18.86 2.33
C CYS A 43 -0.95 -18.84 2.75
N TYR A 44 -1.59 -17.69 2.59
CA TYR A 44 -3.04 -17.57 2.63
C TYR A 44 -3.51 -16.78 1.41
N THR A 45 -4.75 -16.99 1.03
CA THR A 45 -5.33 -16.25 -0.09
C THR A 45 -5.98 -14.95 0.38
N ARG A 46 -5.89 -13.92 -0.44
CA ARG A 46 -6.51 -12.62 -0.21
C ARG A 46 -7.18 -12.10 -1.47
N LYS A 47 -8.39 -11.57 -1.34
CA LYS A 47 -8.96 -10.74 -2.39
C LYS A 47 -8.19 -9.42 -2.41
N ALA A 48 -7.47 -9.19 -3.49
CA ALA A 48 -6.70 -7.97 -3.69
C ALA A 48 -7.62 -6.81 -4.11
N ASP A 49 -8.69 -7.16 -4.82
CA ASP A 49 -9.72 -6.27 -5.29
C ASP A 49 -11.08 -6.72 -4.78
N ARG A 50 -11.98 -5.77 -4.51
CA ARG A 50 -13.33 -6.03 -3.99
C ARG A 50 -14.25 -6.61 -5.06
N GLN A 51 -14.05 -6.28 -6.31
CA GLN A 51 -14.89 -6.73 -7.42
C GLN A 51 -14.09 -7.62 -8.35
N ASP A 52 -14.67 -8.79 -8.67
CA ASP A 52 -14.20 -9.68 -9.70
C ASP A 52 -14.65 -9.18 -11.08
N LEU A 53 -14.34 -7.93 -11.41
CA LEU A 53 -14.75 -7.31 -12.67
C LEU A 53 -13.74 -7.63 -13.78
N GLY A 54 -14.17 -8.46 -14.69
CA GLY A 54 -13.49 -8.73 -15.95
C GLY A 54 -12.54 -9.93 -15.94
N ALA A 55 -12.31 -10.48 -17.09
CA ALA A 55 -11.32 -11.53 -17.33
C ALA A 55 -9.98 -10.93 -17.78
N PRO A 56 -8.83 -11.43 -17.27
CA PRO A 56 -8.75 -12.48 -16.26
C PRO A 56 -8.85 -11.94 -14.83
N CYS A 57 -9.75 -12.49 -14.04
CA CYS A 57 -9.79 -12.20 -12.61
C CYS A 57 -8.57 -12.81 -11.92
N LEU A 58 -7.75 -11.99 -11.29
CA LEU A 58 -6.56 -12.43 -10.56
C LEU A 58 -6.84 -12.72 -9.07
N ASN A 59 -8.07 -12.57 -8.63
CA ASN A 59 -8.49 -12.87 -7.26
C ASN A 59 -8.91 -14.35 -7.10
N PRO A 60 -8.69 -14.93 -5.91
CA PRO A 60 -7.84 -14.42 -4.83
C PRO A 60 -6.35 -14.65 -5.10
N VAL A 61 -5.51 -13.73 -4.62
CA VAL A 61 -4.05 -13.86 -4.77
C VAL A 61 -3.42 -14.51 -3.53
N PRO A 62 -2.40 -15.39 -3.69
CA PRO A 62 -1.66 -15.96 -2.58
C PRO A 62 -0.75 -14.91 -1.92
N ILE A 63 -0.67 -14.92 -0.60
CA ILE A 63 0.21 -14.07 0.18
C ILE A 63 1.14 -14.95 1.01
N LEU A 64 2.44 -14.83 0.79
CA LEU A 64 3.44 -15.64 1.47
C LEU A 64 3.62 -15.20 2.93
N ARG A 65 3.78 -16.20 3.81
CA ARG A 65 4.04 -16.00 5.23
C ARG A 65 5.37 -16.60 5.61
N PHE A 66 6.00 -15.96 6.57
CA PHE A 66 7.28 -16.40 7.14
C PHE A 66 7.22 -16.41 8.66
N ILE A 67 7.96 -17.30 9.28
CA ILE A 67 8.10 -17.41 10.73
C ILE A 67 9.56 -17.24 11.14
N CYS A 68 9.79 -16.49 12.18
CA CYS A 68 11.11 -16.39 12.79
C CYS A 68 11.31 -17.54 13.79
N PRO A 69 12.33 -18.41 13.64
CA PRO A 69 12.57 -19.50 14.59
C PRO A 69 12.99 -19.00 15.97
N ARG A 70 13.61 -17.82 16.04
CA ARG A 70 14.12 -17.24 17.30
C ARG A 70 12.99 -16.72 18.20
N CYS A 71 12.12 -15.86 17.69
CA CYS A 71 11.06 -15.22 18.49
C CYS A 71 9.66 -15.77 18.20
N ARG A 72 9.53 -16.71 17.26
CA ARG A 72 8.27 -17.36 16.84
C ARG A 72 7.25 -16.37 16.22
N ALA A 73 7.62 -15.13 16.02
CA ALA A 73 6.76 -14.16 15.35
C ALA A 73 6.57 -14.52 13.88
N THR A 74 5.36 -14.33 13.37
CA THR A 74 5.02 -14.51 11.96
C THR A 74 4.87 -13.18 11.26
N CYS A 75 5.29 -13.09 9.99
CA CYS A 75 5.03 -11.95 9.12
C CYS A 75 4.46 -12.42 7.78
N SER A 76 3.62 -11.57 7.20
CA SER A 76 3.11 -11.72 5.84
C SER A 76 3.76 -10.67 4.97
N VAL A 77 4.13 -11.02 3.74
CA VAL A 77 4.77 -10.08 2.82
C VAL A 77 3.83 -9.81 1.65
N LEU A 78 3.38 -8.56 1.55
CA LEU A 78 2.50 -8.08 0.50
C LEU A 78 3.30 -7.48 -0.64
N PRO A 79 2.87 -7.62 -1.90
CA PRO A 79 3.41 -6.82 -2.99
C PRO A 79 3.04 -5.34 -2.82
N GLU A 80 3.82 -4.44 -3.39
CA GLU A 80 3.59 -2.99 -3.31
C GLU A 80 2.17 -2.58 -3.74
N VAL A 81 1.59 -3.28 -4.71
CA VAL A 81 0.26 -2.97 -5.24
C VAL A 81 -0.87 -3.18 -4.23
N ILE A 82 -0.66 -4.03 -3.22
CA ILE A 82 -1.71 -4.39 -2.25
C ILE A 82 -1.55 -3.63 -0.94
N PRO A 83 -2.48 -2.74 -0.58
CA PRO A 83 -2.43 -2.03 0.70
C PRO A 83 -2.67 -2.97 1.89
N PRO A 84 -1.93 -2.80 3.00
CA PRO A 84 -2.13 -3.60 4.21
C PRO A 84 -3.55 -3.42 4.77
N ARG A 85 -4.23 -4.54 5.10
CA ARG A 85 -5.54 -4.53 5.78
C ARG A 85 -6.65 -3.71 5.09
N ARG A 86 -6.56 -3.53 3.76
CA ARG A 86 -7.53 -2.76 2.96
C ARG A 86 -8.14 -3.61 1.85
N TRP A 87 -9.34 -3.23 1.42
CA TRP A 87 -10.11 -3.92 0.38
C TRP A 87 -9.91 -3.31 -1.01
N TYR A 88 -9.36 -2.09 -1.08
CA TYR A 88 -9.18 -1.36 -2.32
C TYR A 88 -7.70 -1.20 -2.62
N LEU A 89 -7.30 -1.43 -3.86
CA LEU A 89 -5.94 -1.21 -4.34
C LEU A 89 -5.52 0.25 -4.18
N TRP A 90 -4.22 0.49 -4.15
CA TRP A 90 -3.67 1.85 -4.07
C TRP A 90 -4.09 2.72 -5.25
N THR A 91 -4.27 2.14 -6.44
CA THR A 91 -4.74 2.84 -7.65
C THR A 91 -6.12 3.46 -7.45
N ILE A 92 -7.04 2.74 -6.79
CA ILE A 92 -8.38 3.25 -6.47
C ILE A 92 -8.29 4.36 -5.42
N GLN A 93 -7.48 4.16 -4.38
CA GLN A 93 -7.27 5.19 -3.36
C GLN A 93 -6.64 6.45 -3.96
N GLN A 94 -5.66 6.31 -4.87
CA GLN A 94 -5.02 7.42 -5.56
C GLN A 94 -6.01 8.23 -6.41
N SER A 95 -6.82 7.57 -7.22
CA SER A 95 -7.77 8.27 -8.08
C SER A 95 -8.84 9.01 -7.26
N VAL A 96 -9.32 8.42 -6.16
CA VAL A 96 -10.18 9.11 -5.20
C VAL A 96 -9.49 10.33 -4.59
N LEU A 97 -8.23 10.17 -4.14
CA LEU A 97 -7.45 11.27 -3.57
C LEU A 97 -7.26 12.41 -4.57
N MET A 98 -6.93 12.09 -5.83
CA MET A 98 -6.77 13.11 -6.89
C MET A 98 -8.06 13.90 -7.13
N LEU A 99 -9.23 13.23 -7.13
CA LEU A 99 -10.53 13.91 -7.25
C LEU A 99 -10.79 14.87 -6.08
N LEU A 100 -10.49 14.45 -4.86
CA LEU A 100 -10.65 15.31 -3.68
C LEU A 100 -9.67 16.49 -3.66
N LEU A 101 -8.43 16.27 -4.06
CA LEU A 101 -7.43 17.33 -4.21
C LEU A 101 -7.80 18.35 -5.30
N ALA A 102 -8.56 17.93 -6.32
CA ALA A 102 -9.14 18.82 -7.32
C ALA A 102 -10.39 19.56 -6.85
N GLY A 103 -10.83 19.39 -5.60
CA GLY A 103 -12.01 20.03 -5.05
C GLY A 103 -13.32 19.24 -5.24
N GLY A 104 -13.25 17.97 -5.66
CA GLY A 104 -14.39 17.08 -5.79
C GLY A 104 -15.04 16.72 -4.45
N SER A 105 -16.33 16.44 -4.46
CA SER A 105 -17.06 15.95 -3.28
C SER A 105 -16.84 14.45 -3.05
N TYR A 106 -17.09 13.98 -1.83
CA TYR A 106 -17.06 12.55 -1.50
C TYR A 106 -18.10 11.75 -2.30
N TYR A 107 -19.25 12.36 -2.58
CA TYR A 107 -20.28 11.76 -3.42
C TYR A 107 -19.76 11.53 -4.85
N HIS A 108 -19.21 12.56 -5.46
CA HIS A 108 -18.66 12.48 -6.81
C HIS A 108 -17.51 11.47 -6.91
N ALA A 109 -16.63 11.43 -5.90
CA ALA A 109 -15.55 10.46 -5.83
C ALA A 109 -16.05 9.02 -5.65
N SER A 110 -17.20 8.82 -4.99
CA SER A 110 -17.83 7.50 -4.82
C SER A 110 -18.42 6.98 -6.14
N GLU A 111 -19.13 7.85 -6.88
CA GLU A 111 -19.84 7.47 -8.12
C GLU A 111 -18.91 7.21 -9.32
N ARG A 112 -17.74 7.87 -9.36
CA ARG A 112 -16.81 7.79 -10.51
C ARG A 112 -15.96 6.54 -10.58
N HIS A 113 -16.03 5.68 -9.57
CA HIS A 113 -15.22 4.45 -9.55
C HIS A 113 -16.06 3.22 -9.73
N ASP A 114 -15.67 2.33 -10.64
CA ASP A 114 -16.32 1.03 -10.88
C ASP A 114 -16.41 0.18 -9.60
N GLN A 115 -15.49 0.37 -8.68
CA GLN A 115 -15.49 -0.31 -7.37
C GLN A 115 -16.31 0.40 -6.30
N HIS A 116 -16.86 1.56 -6.59
CA HIS A 116 -17.76 2.33 -5.73
C HIS A 116 -17.39 2.32 -4.23
N PRO A 117 -16.22 2.84 -3.83
CA PRO A 117 -15.92 2.95 -2.41
C PRO A 117 -16.92 3.89 -1.76
N VAL A 118 -17.62 3.38 -0.71
CA VAL A 118 -18.65 4.17 -0.04
C VAL A 118 -18.07 5.46 0.55
N GLN A 119 -18.86 6.55 0.54
CA GLN A 119 -18.44 7.89 0.98
C GLN A 119 -17.78 7.90 2.37
N GLN A 120 -18.27 7.07 3.30
CA GLN A 120 -17.69 6.96 4.64
C GLN A 120 -16.26 6.39 4.61
N THR A 121 -15.95 5.45 3.70
CA THR A 121 -14.61 4.91 3.50
C THR A 121 -13.69 5.99 2.93
N ILE A 122 -14.15 6.72 1.93
CA ILE A 122 -13.43 7.86 1.32
C ILE A 122 -13.12 8.93 2.38
N ARG A 123 -14.13 9.30 3.19
CA ARG A 123 -13.95 10.28 4.28
C ARG A 123 -12.88 9.83 5.28
N ARG A 124 -12.86 8.52 5.65
CA ARG A 124 -11.85 7.96 6.57
C ARG A 124 -10.43 8.03 5.97
N TRP A 125 -10.26 7.72 4.68
CA TRP A 125 -8.96 7.85 4.01
C TRP A 125 -8.47 9.29 4.02
N TRP A 126 -9.34 10.22 3.61
CA TRP A 126 -9.05 11.64 3.56
C TRP A 126 -8.70 12.23 4.93
N GLN A 127 -9.49 11.91 5.95
CA GLN A 127 -9.23 12.34 7.32
C GLN A 127 -7.89 11.82 7.82
N ARG A 128 -7.62 10.52 7.67
CA ARG A 128 -6.36 9.94 8.13
C ARG A 128 -5.15 10.55 7.43
N LEU A 129 -5.22 10.82 6.13
CA LEU A 129 -4.15 11.50 5.41
C LEU A 129 -3.92 12.93 5.94
N LYS A 130 -4.99 13.65 6.31
CA LYS A 130 -4.89 14.98 6.92
C LYS A 130 -4.30 14.93 8.32
N GLU A 131 -4.80 14.05 9.16
CA GLU A 131 -4.34 13.90 10.56
C GLU A 131 -2.86 13.50 10.63
N GLN A 132 -2.38 12.72 9.68
CA GLN A 132 -1.01 12.25 9.65
C GLN A 132 -0.09 13.08 8.74
N PHE A 133 -0.56 14.19 8.21
CA PHE A 133 0.14 14.97 7.20
C PHE A 133 1.55 15.37 7.62
N GLU A 134 1.75 15.91 8.81
CA GLU A 134 3.06 16.36 9.29
C GLU A 134 4.04 15.18 9.40
N ILE A 135 3.57 14.03 9.85
CA ILE A 135 4.39 12.80 9.93
C ILE A 135 4.78 12.34 8.53
N HIS A 136 3.80 12.27 7.61
CA HIS A 136 4.08 11.91 6.22
C HIS A 136 5.05 12.87 5.55
N ALA A 137 4.86 14.17 5.76
CA ALA A 137 5.71 15.20 5.19
C ALA A 137 7.14 15.14 5.73
N SER A 138 7.31 14.91 7.03
CA SER A 138 8.65 14.81 7.65
C SER A 138 9.46 13.63 7.11
N ILE A 139 8.81 12.53 6.74
CA ILE A 139 9.45 11.32 6.21
C ILE A 139 9.69 11.44 4.69
N LEU A 140 8.72 11.95 3.94
CA LEU A 140 8.83 11.97 2.49
C LEU A 140 9.70 13.13 1.96
N ARG A 141 9.78 14.28 2.65
CA ARG A 141 10.61 15.42 2.22
C ARG A 141 12.11 15.10 2.07
N PRO A 142 12.75 14.36 2.97
CA PRO A 142 14.15 13.94 2.78
C PRO A 142 14.37 13.08 1.53
N SER A 143 13.44 12.16 1.25
CA SER A 143 13.50 11.29 0.06
C SER A 143 13.09 12.00 -1.23
N PHE A 144 12.27 13.05 -1.14
CA PHE A 144 11.75 13.83 -2.26
C PHE A 144 11.89 15.33 -1.97
N PRO A 145 13.09 15.94 -2.13
CA PRO A 145 13.37 17.32 -1.73
C PRO A 145 12.45 18.37 -2.37
N CYS A 146 11.91 18.11 -3.56
CA CYS A 146 10.94 18.97 -4.23
C CYS A 146 9.64 19.17 -3.41
N LEU A 147 9.26 18.21 -2.55
CA LEU A 147 8.12 18.33 -1.64
C LEU A 147 8.35 19.36 -0.51
N GLY A 148 9.60 19.78 -0.29
CA GLY A 148 9.91 20.87 0.63
C GLY A 148 9.33 22.22 0.23
N ARG A 149 9.01 22.39 -1.07
CA ARG A 149 8.38 23.61 -1.62
C ARG A 149 6.84 23.61 -1.51
N ALA A 150 6.25 22.52 -1.03
CA ALA A 150 4.81 22.37 -0.86
C ALA A 150 4.46 22.30 0.64
N PRO A 151 4.26 23.46 1.31
CA PRO A 151 4.05 23.49 2.76
C PRO A 151 2.65 22.98 3.17
N PHE A 152 1.65 23.12 2.31
CA PHE A 152 0.27 22.77 2.63
C PHE A 152 -0.13 21.39 2.13
N PHE A 153 -1.06 20.77 2.83
CA PHE A 153 -1.55 19.41 2.55
C PHE A 153 -1.90 19.16 1.08
N ASN A 154 -2.70 20.04 0.47
CA ASN A 154 -3.16 19.87 -0.90
C ASN A 154 -2.02 19.96 -1.92
N GLU A 155 -1.13 20.93 -1.75
CA GLU A 155 0.03 21.14 -2.61
C GLU A 155 1.01 19.98 -2.50
N PHE A 156 1.27 19.54 -1.27
CA PHE A 156 2.16 18.43 -0.97
C PHE A 156 1.70 17.14 -1.67
N TRP A 157 0.43 16.74 -1.49
CA TRP A 157 -0.06 15.51 -2.09
C TRP A 157 -0.20 15.62 -3.62
N LYS A 158 -0.56 16.80 -4.17
CA LYS A 158 -0.54 17.03 -5.62
C LYS A 158 0.88 16.85 -6.18
N ALA A 159 1.87 17.47 -5.56
CA ALA A 159 3.27 17.35 -5.97
C ALA A 159 3.78 15.91 -5.81
N GLY A 160 3.50 15.25 -4.70
CA GLY A 160 3.89 13.88 -4.45
C GLY A 160 3.33 12.89 -5.48
N LEU A 161 2.05 12.99 -5.78
CA LEU A 161 1.38 12.13 -6.76
C LEU A 161 1.79 12.42 -8.21
N ALA A 162 2.30 13.61 -8.49
CA ALA A 162 2.91 13.93 -9.78
C ALA A 162 4.30 13.29 -9.94
N LEU A 163 4.99 13.00 -8.85
CA LEU A 163 6.32 12.40 -8.84
C LEU A 163 6.28 10.87 -8.81
N GLN A 164 5.43 10.31 -7.95
CA GLN A 164 5.38 8.89 -7.66
C GLN A 164 3.93 8.43 -7.45
N PRO A 165 3.60 7.17 -7.82
CA PRO A 165 2.31 6.59 -7.47
C PRO A 165 2.12 6.51 -5.96
N LEU A 166 0.86 6.55 -5.50
CA LEU A 166 0.51 6.45 -4.09
C LEU A 166 1.08 5.18 -3.44
N SER A 167 1.10 4.06 -4.17
CA SER A 167 1.70 2.80 -3.69
C SER A 167 3.14 2.98 -3.24
N THR A 168 3.97 3.66 -4.03
CA THR A 168 5.39 3.89 -3.73
C THR A 168 5.56 4.82 -2.53
N LEU A 169 4.79 5.92 -2.46
CA LEU A 169 4.83 6.84 -1.31
C LEU A 169 4.41 6.13 -0.02
N MET A 170 3.36 5.32 -0.07
CA MET A 170 2.88 4.56 1.08
C MET A 170 3.83 3.41 1.48
N THR A 171 4.51 2.80 0.52
CA THR A 171 5.54 1.79 0.79
C THR A 171 6.72 2.42 1.52
N GLN A 172 7.16 3.60 1.13
CA GLN A 172 8.21 4.35 1.83
C GLN A 172 7.79 4.65 3.28
N LEU A 173 6.61 5.23 3.48
CA LEU A 173 6.07 5.51 4.81
C LEU A 173 5.98 4.24 5.68
N HIS A 174 5.56 3.13 5.09
CA HIS A 174 5.47 1.86 5.80
C HIS A 174 6.84 1.32 6.22
N HIS A 175 7.86 1.46 5.39
CA HIS A 175 9.24 1.07 5.72
C HIS A 175 9.81 1.92 6.85
N ASP A 176 9.42 3.18 6.94
CA ASP A 176 9.80 4.10 8.02
C ASP A 176 8.90 3.96 9.28
N GLY A 177 8.12 2.87 9.35
CA GLY A 177 7.35 2.47 10.52
C GLY A 177 6.00 3.19 10.70
N VAL A 178 5.57 3.97 9.71
CA VAL A 178 4.28 4.67 9.75
C VAL A 178 3.14 3.75 9.33
N ALA A 179 2.05 3.79 10.09
CA ALA A 179 0.82 3.10 9.72
C ALA A 179 0.18 3.81 8.52
N VAL A 180 0.22 3.17 7.36
CA VAL A 180 -0.40 3.70 6.13
C VAL A 180 -1.93 3.64 6.19
N PRO A 181 -2.63 4.62 5.60
CA PRO A 181 -4.08 4.77 5.66
C PRO A 181 -4.84 3.65 4.98
#